data_61c22af331e2ff8d07b78a337ef0fea2
#
_entry.id   61c22af331e2ff8d07b78a337ef0fea2
#
_cell.length_a   1.000
_cell.length_b   1.000
_cell.length_c   1.000
_cell.angle_alpha   90.00
_cell.angle_beta   90.00
_cell.angle_gamma   90.00
#
_symmetry.space_group_name_H-M   'P 1'
#
loop_
_entity.id
_entity.type
_entity.pdbx_description
1 polymer ?
#
loop_
_entity_poly.entity_id
_entity_poly.type
_entity_poly.pdbx_seq_one_letter_code
_entity_poly.pdbx_strand_id
1 'polypeptide(L)'
;MQQILILGGGAAGLAAALAAAQTAEGRAHITVLDKNAKVGKKLLATGNGRCNLDNWNITPERYFTSSPKALRRLLSAVDEAAPLAWFESLGLYPRTDEAGRVYPYSNQAADVLALLEHHLSRLSVEVRTGCTVQNLSQSRGGYAAQIETEAGRETLRADAVICAMGGDAGPQFGTDGFGTRFAAQCGGRMAPLYPCLTALQCAHPRKPLAGIRAKGCASLLDGADGRVLAREMGEVQFTEYGLSGICIMQLSGLLAPGRGPKRPVVALDLFPALSETELAALFAQRIGLLGSEAAEFWLGLLPAKLGRALWADAGLPENARALPASAWPKLAATAKCWRFEGLTPCGWKQAQTTGGGLFLDEVEDDFQFKGCPGLYFVGETLDCAGSCGGYNLHWAFGSGIIAGRAAAKLRKKKK
;
A
#
# COMPACT_ATOMS: atom_id res chain seq x y z
N MET A 1 36.40 -11.45 3.33
CA MET A 1 35.40 -10.39 3.22
C MET A 1 34.05 -11.05 3.37
N GLN A 2 33.15 -10.46 4.16
CA GLN A 2 31.78 -10.97 4.35
C GLN A 2 30.99 -10.80 3.04
N GLN A 3 30.15 -11.78 2.69
CA GLN A 3 29.29 -11.72 1.51
C GLN A 3 27.86 -11.47 1.95
N ILE A 4 27.26 -10.36 1.53
CA ILE A 4 25.86 -10.00 1.83
C ILE A 4 25.10 -9.94 0.51
N LEU A 5 24.05 -10.76 0.40
CA LEU A 5 23.22 -10.84 -0.78
C LEU A 5 21.85 -10.23 -0.49
N ILE A 6 21.40 -9.31 -1.34
CA ILE A 6 20.10 -8.66 -1.22
C ILE A 6 19.26 -9.06 -2.41
N LEU A 7 18.14 -9.71 -2.15
CA LEU A 7 17.21 -10.21 -3.15
C LEU A 7 16.10 -9.19 -3.34
N GLY A 8 16.10 -8.51 -4.48
CA GLY A 8 15.17 -7.46 -4.86
C GLY A 8 15.74 -6.05 -4.74
N GLY A 9 15.80 -5.33 -5.84
CA GLY A 9 16.24 -3.93 -5.95
C GLY A 9 15.08 -2.93 -5.84
N GLY A 10 14.10 -3.20 -4.97
CA GLY A 10 13.02 -2.27 -4.61
C GLY A 10 13.42 -1.32 -3.48
N ALA A 11 12.46 -0.56 -2.92
CA ALA A 11 12.69 0.41 -1.86
C ALA A 11 13.43 -0.19 -0.66
N ALA A 12 12.95 -1.31 -0.11
CA ALA A 12 13.57 -1.97 1.03
C ALA A 12 14.97 -2.52 0.71
N GLY A 13 15.16 -3.11 -0.48
CA GLY A 13 16.44 -3.71 -0.87
C GLY A 13 17.53 -2.67 -1.13
N LEU A 14 17.21 -1.57 -1.81
CA LEU A 14 18.17 -0.49 -2.04
C LEU A 14 18.59 0.19 -0.73
N ALA A 15 17.63 0.42 0.19
CA ALA A 15 17.93 0.94 1.51
C ALA A 15 18.79 -0.03 2.34
N ALA A 16 18.49 -1.34 2.29
CA ALA A 16 19.25 -2.36 2.97
C ALA A 16 20.70 -2.43 2.44
N ALA A 17 20.87 -2.38 1.11
CA ALA A 17 22.18 -2.41 0.47
C ALA A 17 23.04 -1.23 0.90
N LEU A 18 22.48 -0.03 0.86
CA LEU A 18 23.18 1.18 1.20
C LEU A 18 23.53 1.23 2.70
N ALA A 19 22.56 0.88 3.58
CA ALA A 19 22.80 0.82 5.02
C ALA A 19 23.83 -0.25 5.41
N ALA A 20 23.82 -1.40 4.72
CA ALA A 20 24.85 -2.42 4.90
C ALA A 20 26.23 -1.92 4.48
N ALA A 21 26.35 -1.24 3.34
CA ALA A 21 27.63 -0.69 2.84
C ALA A 21 28.19 0.38 3.77
N GLN A 22 27.35 1.30 4.25
CA GLN A 22 27.71 2.32 5.23
C GLN A 22 28.23 1.69 6.54
N THR A 23 27.55 0.63 7.03
CA THR A 23 27.91 -0.03 8.28
C THR A 23 29.16 -0.92 8.14
N ALA A 24 29.30 -1.58 6.99
CA ALA A 24 30.43 -2.47 6.74
C ALA A 24 31.77 -1.74 6.54
N GLU A 25 31.77 -0.47 6.10
CA GLU A 25 32.98 0.33 5.86
C GLU A 25 34.02 -0.43 5.05
N GLY A 26 33.64 -1.07 3.95
CA GLY A 26 34.50 -1.86 3.08
C GLY A 26 34.83 -3.28 3.58
N ARG A 27 34.32 -3.72 4.73
CA ARG A 27 34.56 -5.08 5.27
C ARG A 27 33.64 -6.15 4.68
N ALA A 28 32.63 -5.77 3.91
CA ALA A 28 31.72 -6.69 3.24
C ALA A 28 31.65 -6.41 1.74
N HIS A 29 31.41 -7.44 0.96
CA HIS A 29 30.98 -7.35 -0.42
C HIS A 29 29.46 -7.49 -0.46
N ILE A 30 28.79 -6.50 -1.04
CA ILE A 30 27.33 -6.40 -1.05
C ILE A 30 26.86 -6.48 -2.49
N THR A 31 25.98 -7.43 -2.77
CA THR A 31 25.40 -7.65 -4.10
C THR A 31 23.88 -7.55 -4.02
N VAL A 32 23.29 -6.68 -4.83
CA VAL A 32 21.83 -6.58 -5.03
C VAL A 32 21.47 -7.33 -6.30
N LEU A 33 20.48 -8.22 -6.23
CA LEU A 33 19.94 -8.94 -7.36
C LEU A 33 18.52 -8.45 -7.68
N ASP A 34 18.25 -8.09 -8.92
CA ASP A 34 16.90 -7.80 -9.39
C ASP A 34 16.64 -8.46 -10.73
N LYS A 35 15.46 -9.04 -10.90
CA LYS A 35 15.09 -9.70 -12.16
C LYS A 35 14.72 -8.74 -13.29
N ASN A 36 14.33 -7.51 -12.96
CA ASN A 36 14.09 -6.48 -13.95
C ASN A 36 15.41 -5.97 -14.54
N ALA A 37 15.34 -5.36 -15.71
CA ALA A 37 16.48 -4.70 -16.35
C ALA A 37 16.94 -3.42 -15.63
N LYS A 38 16.14 -2.89 -14.70
CA LYS A 38 16.45 -1.73 -13.86
C LYS A 38 15.84 -1.92 -12.48
N VAL A 39 16.55 -1.49 -11.44
CA VAL A 39 16.06 -1.46 -10.06
C VAL A 39 15.00 -0.36 -9.84
N GLY A 40 14.30 -0.38 -8.72
CA GLY A 40 13.39 0.68 -8.31
C GLY A 40 12.09 0.80 -9.11
N LYS A 41 11.73 -0.17 -9.96
CA LYS A 41 10.59 -0.08 -10.88
C LYS A 41 9.26 0.24 -10.17
N LYS A 42 8.97 -0.41 -9.04
CA LYS A 42 7.76 -0.12 -8.23
C LYS A 42 7.91 1.22 -7.49
N LEU A 43 9.11 1.57 -7.01
CA LEU A 43 9.40 2.86 -6.36
C LEU A 43 9.05 4.04 -7.27
N LEU A 44 9.43 3.98 -8.54
CA LEU A 44 9.14 5.02 -9.54
C LEU A 44 7.63 5.27 -9.75
N ALA A 45 6.78 4.27 -9.51
CA ALA A 45 5.33 4.40 -9.64
C ALA A 45 4.64 4.95 -8.37
N THR A 46 5.33 5.01 -7.23
CA THR A 46 4.75 5.44 -5.96
C THR A 46 4.36 6.91 -5.95
N GLY A 47 3.26 7.25 -5.26
CA GLY A 47 2.78 8.63 -5.16
C GLY A 47 2.46 9.27 -6.53
N ASN A 48 2.05 8.50 -7.54
CA ASN A 48 1.88 8.94 -8.92
C ASN A 48 3.19 9.53 -9.51
N GLY A 49 4.30 8.84 -9.32
CA GLY A 49 5.62 9.25 -9.80
C GLY A 49 6.33 10.28 -8.91
N ARG A 50 5.77 10.62 -7.72
CA ARG A 50 6.36 11.62 -6.82
C ARG A 50 7.14 11.03 -5.66
N CYS A 51 6.99 9.74 -5.36
CA CYS A 51 7.55 9.05 -4.21
C CYS A 51 7.11 9.65 -2.86
N ASN A 52 6.01 9.17 -2.32
CA ASN A 52 5.58 9.54 -0.97
C ASN A 52 6.44 8.75 0.05
N LEU A 53 7.58 9.34 0.44
CA LEU A 53 8.64 8.71 1.22
C LEU A 53 8.22 8.28 2.61
N ASP A 54 7.39 9.13 3.26
CA ASP A 54 7.11 9.04 4.68
C ASP A 54 5.81 9.77 5.04
N ASN A 55 5.41 9.71 6.31
CA ASN A 55 4.31 10.49 6.87
C ASN A 55 4.64 10.90 8.31
N TRP A 56 4.27 12.12 8.71
CA TRP A 56 4.45 12.59 10.09
C TRP A 56 3.50 11.91 11.10
N ASN A 57 2.44 11.25 10.62
CA ASN A 57 1.43 10.59 11.46
C ASN A 57 1.62 9.07 11.47
N ILE A 58 2.85 8.60 11.65
CA ILE A 58 3.13 7.17 11.76
C ILE A 58 2.56 6.65 13.07
N THR A 59 1.55 5.78 12.96
CA THR A 59 0.95 5.08 14.11
C THR A 59 0.56 3.65 13.73
N PRO A 60 0.52 2.70 14.68
CA PRO A 60 0.16 1.32 14.40
C PRO A 60 -1.23 1.15 13.74
N GLU A 61 -2.16 2.06 14.02
CA GLU A 61 -3.53 2.05 13.49
C GLU A 61 -3.58 2.33 11.98
N ARG A 62 -2.48 2.82 11.41
CA ARG A 62 -2.32 3.03 9.97
C ARG A 62 -1.86 1.80 9.21
N TYR A 63 -1.68 0.67 9.88
CA TYR A 63 -1.18 -0.56 9.28
C TYR A 63 -2.17 -1.72 9.44
N PHE A 64 -2.30 -2.51 8.39
CA PHE A 64 -3.10 -3.73 8.34
C PHE A 64 -2.17 -4.92 8.58
N THR A 65 -2.36 -5.64 9.68
CA THR A 65 -1.55 -6.78 10.07
C THR A 65 -2.36 -7.78 10.89
N SER A 66 -1.90 -9.02 10.93
CA SER A 66 -2.39 -10.07 11.83
C SER A 66 -1.63 -10.10 13.17
N SER A 67 -0.52 -9.33 13.28
CA SER A 67 0.40 -9.34 14.41
C SER A 67 0.52 -7.95 15.08
N PRO A 68 -0.56 -7.37 15.66
CA PRO A 68 -0.56 -5.98 16.13
C PRO A 68 0.43 -5.71 17.27
N LYS A 69 0.76 -6.71 18.09
CA LYS A 69 1.77 -6.56 19.16
C LYS A 69 3.17 -6.49 18.58
N ALA A 70 3.50 -7.38 17.64
CA ALA A 70 4.79 -7.37 16.96
C ALA A 70 4.95 -6.12 16.09
N LEU A 71 3.86 -5.64 15.46
CA LEU A 71 3.88 -4.38 14.71
C LEU A 71 4.36 -3.22 15.59
N ARG A 72 3.77 -3.02 16.79
CA ARG A 72 4.19 -1.91 17.66
C ARG A 72 5.67 -1.95 17.99
N ARG A 73 6.19 -3.14 18.30
CA ARG A 73 7.61 -3.37 18.60
C ARG A 73 8.51 -3.03 17.40
N LEU A 74 8.20 -3.58 16.24
CA LEU A 74 8.99 -3.37 15.03
C LEU A 74 8.84 -1.96 14.47
N LEU A 75 7.67 -1.35 14.59
CA LEU A 75 7.45 0.03 14.14
C LEU A 75 8.26 1.00 14.99
N SER A 76 8.35 0.79 16.31
CA SER A 76 9.25 1.58 17.18
C SER A 76 10.71 1.49 16.73
N ALA A 77 11.18 0.28 16.36
CA ALA A 77 12.53 0.11 15.83
C ALA A 77 12.72 0.81 14.48
N VAL A 78 11.70 0.81 13.62
CA VAL A 78 11.71 1.55 12.34
C VAL A 78 11.75 3.06 12.56
N ASP A 79 10.97 3.58 13.52
CA ASP A 79 10.97 5.00 13.88
C ASP A 79 12.35 5.42 14.43
N GLU A 80 12.99 4.57 15.28
CA GLU A 80 14.35 4.79 15.79
C GLU A 80 15.40 4.76 14.67
N ALA A 81 15.18 3.98 13.60
CA ALA A 81 16.07 3.97 12.44
C ALA A 81 16.01 5.29 11.65
N ALA A 82 14.96 6.09 11.90
CA ALA A 82 14.73 7.42 11.35
C ALA A 82 14.90 7.49 9.82
N PRO A 83 14.04 6.81 9.03
CA PRO A 83 14.22 6.72 7.56
C PRO A 83 14.33 8.09 6.89
N LEU A 84 13.54 9.08 7.32
CA LEU A 84 13.58 10.42 6.75
C LEU A 84 14.92 11.12 7.02
N ALA A 85 15.39 11.13 8.28
CA ALA A 85 16.68 11.70 8.65
C ALA A 85 17.84 10.98 7.95
N TRP A 86 17.71 9.67 7.73
CA TRP A 86 18.68 8.92 6.94
C TRP A 86 18.72 9.42 5.48
N PHE A 87 17.58 9.66 4.84
CA PHE A 87 17.53 10.26 3.50
C PHE A 87 18.11 11.68 3.45
N GLU A 88 17.84 12.50 4.47
CA GLU A 88 18.44 13.84 4.58
C GLU A 88 19.96 13.76 4.68
N SER A 89 20.49 12.78 5.40
CA SER A 89 21.96 12.55 5.46
C SER A 89 22.57 12.13 4.12
N LEU A 90 21.76 11.61 3.20
CA LEU A 90 22.17 11.31 1.82
C LEU A 90 22.08 12.54 0.89
N GLY A 91 21.55 13.65 1.39
CA GLY A 91 21.37 14.88 0.61
C GLY A 91 19.95 15.07 0.02
N LEU A 92 18.97 14.24 0.40
CA LEU A 92 17.59 14.48 0.04
C LEU A 92 17.05 15.67 0.84
N TYR A 93 16.38 16.59 0.15
CA TYR A 93 15.63 17.68 0.79
C TYR A 93 14.14 17.36 0.73
N PRO A 94 13.45 17.12 1.88
CA PRO A 94 12.05 16.75 1.90
C PRO A 94 11.12 17.96 1.89
N ARG A 95 9.86 17.73 1.50
CA ARG A 95 8.74 18.65 1.72
C ARG A 95 7.53 17.88 2.22
N THR A 96 6.74 18.51 3.07
CA THR A 96 5.53 17.94 3.64
C THR A 96 4.29 18.65 3.11
N ASP A 97 3.21 17.93 2.84
CA ASP A 97 1.91 18.49 2.53
C ASP A 97 1.02 18.59 3.78
N GLU A 98 -0.16 19.21 3.62
CA GLU A 98 -1.13 19.44 4.70
C GLU A 98 -1.65 18.15 5.37
N ALA A 99 -1.55 17.01 4.67
CA ALA A 99 -1.93 15.70 5.20
C ALA A 99 -0.77 14.96 5.89
N GLY A 100 0.36 15.63 6.10
CA GLY A 100 1.56 15.06 6.72
C GLY A 100 2.37 14.14 5.82
N ARG A 101 2.05 14.04 4.53
CA ARG A 101 2.77 13.20 3.58
C ARG A 101 4.07 13.85 3.15
N VAL A 102 5.16 13.08 3.18
CA VAL A 102 6.50 13.57 2.89
C VAL A 102 6.95 13.12 1.50
N TYR A 103 7.42 14.08 0.72
CA TYR A 103 7.91 13.88 -0.66
C TYR A 103 9.31 14.47 -0.82
N PRO A 104 10.12 14.03 -1.80
CA PRO A 104 11.31 14.79 -2.19
C PRO A 104 10.89 16.20 -2.65
N TYR A 105 11.73 17.18 -2.43
CA TYR A 105 11.42 18.57 -2.82
C TYR A 105 11.17 18.71 -4.31
N SER A 106 11.91 17.96 -5.13
CA SER A 106 11.71 17.86 -6.59
C SER A 106 10.35 17.27 -6.99
N ASN A 107 9.66 16.58 -6.07
CA ASN A 107 8.39 15.90 -6.34
C ASN A 107 8.49 14.78 -7.40
N GLN A 108 9.67 14.16 -7.54
CA GLN A 108 9.95 13.13 -8.54
C GLN A 108 10.55 11.87 -7.89
N ALA A 109 9.91 10.72 -8.11
CA ALA A 109 10.42 9.43 -7.63
C ALA A 109 11.76 9.05 -8.29
N ALA A 110 11.99 9.53 -9.50
CA ALA A 110 13.23 9.30 -10.22
C ALA A 110 14.45 9.89 -9.50
N ASP A 111 14.31 11.04 -8.86
CA ASP A 111 15.40 11.68 -8.13
C ASP A 111 15.76 10.91 -6.84
N VAL A 112 14.74 10.34 -6.17
CA VAL A 112 14.98 9.45 -5.02
C VAL A 112 15.76 8.21 -5.45
N LEU A 113 15.36 7.59 -6.56
CA LEU A 113 16.08 6.43 -7.09
C LEU A 113 17.51 6.80 -7.50
N ALA A 114 17.69 7.89 -8.23
CA ALA A 114 19.01 8.37 -8.66
C ALA A 114 19.94 8.68 -7.48
N LEU A 115 19.40 9.25 -6.38
CA LEU A 115 20.14 9.49 -5.14
C LEU A 115 20.64 8.18 -4.53
N LEU A 116 19.77 7.17 -4.44
CA LEU A 116 20.14 5.85 -3.91
C LEU A 116 21.21 5.19 -4.79
N GLU A 117 21.02 5.16 -6.12
CA GLU A 117 21.98 4.58 -7.07
C GLU A 117 23.36 5.29 -7.01
N HIS A 118 23.36 6.62 -6.88
CA HIS A 118 24.57 7.40 -6.71
C HIS A 118 25.38 6.95 -5.49
N HIS A 119 24.75 6.81 -4.33
CA HIS A 119 25.43 6.40 -3.11
C HIS A 119 25.84 4.93 -3.13
N LEU A 120 25.03 4.04 -3.72
CA LEU A 120 25.39 2.63 -3.92
C LEU A 120 26.67 2.50 -4.76
N SER A 121 26.75 3.26 -5.86
CA SER A 121 27.94 3.29 -6.71
C SER A 121 29.17 3.81 -5.97
N ARG A 122 29.04 4.90 -5.20
CA ARG A 122 30.15 5.46 -4.40
C ARG A 122 30.68 4.49 -3.34
N LEU A 123 29.82 3.64 -2.80
CA LEU A 123 30.21 2.62 -1.81
C LEU A 123 30.53 1.27 -2.45
N SER A 124 30.68 1.21 -3.76
CA SER A 124 31.04 0.01 -4.52
C SER A 124 30.12 -1.18 -4.27
N VAL A 125 28.81 -0.92 -4.11
CA VAL A 125 27.79 -1.96 -4.05
C VAL A 125 27.55 -2.51 -5.46
N GLU A 126 27.66 -3.82 -5.62
CA GLU A 126 27.35 -4.49 -6.88
C GLU A 126 25.84 -4.59 -7.09
N VAL A 127 25.32 -4.03 -8.20
CA VAL A 127 23.91 -4.14 -8.57
C VAL A 127 23.81 -4.96 -9.85
N ARG A 128 23.22 -6.16 -9.74
CA ARG A 128 23.04 -7.10 -10.86
C ARG A 128 21.57 -7.17 -11.23
N THR A 129 21.24 -6.69 -12.41
CA THR A 129 19.89 -6.72 -13.00
C THR A 129 19.73 -7.88 -13.96
N GLY A 130 18.49 -8.22 -14.36
CA GLY A 130 18.22 -9.39 -15.19
C GLY A 130 18.54 -10.73 -14.50
N CYS A 131 18.56 -10.74 -13.15
CA CYS A 131 18.92 -11.91 -12.34
C CYS A 131 17.70 -12.46 -11.62
N THR A 132 17.15 -13.56 -12.11
CA THR A 132 16.01 -14.23 -11.47
C THR A 132 16.50 -15.24 -10.44
N VAL A 133 16.14 -15.05 -9.17
CA VAL A 133 16.40 -16.02 -8.11
C VAL A 133 15.45 -17.21 -8.29
N GLN A 134 16.01 -18.40 -8.51
CA GLN A 134 15.25 -19.64 -8.70
C GLN A 134 15.11 -20.41 -7.39
N ASN A 135 16.15 -20.41 -6.58
CA ASN A 135 16.17 -21.11 -5.30
C ASN A 135 17.14 -20.43 -4.33
N LEU A 136 16.82 -20.54 -3.05
CA LEU A 136 17.72 -20.14 -1.95
C LEU A 136 17.74 -21.28 -0.94
N SER A 137 18.93 -21.75 -0.60
CA SER A 137 19.12 -22.84 0.36
C SER A 137 20.13 -22.48 1.42
N GLN A 138 19.94 -23.00 2.63
CA GLN A 138 20.94 -22.91 3.67
C GLN A 138 22.10 -23.86 3.36
N SER A 139 23.32 -23.41 3.53
CA SER A 139 24.55 -24.17 3.29
C SER A 139 25.47 -24.12 4.51
N ARG A 140 26.53 -24.92 4.53
CA ARG A 140 27.53 -24.84 5.62
C ARG A 140 28.11 -23.42 5.72
N GLY A 141 27.74 -22.70 6.78
CA GLY A 141 28.26 -21.38 7.12
C GLY A 141 27.61 -20.20 6.38
N GLY A 142 26.40 -20.37 5.82
CA GLY A 142 25.66 -19.30 5.15
C GLY A 142 24.56 -19.81 4.23
N TYR A 143 24.41 -19.16 3.09
CA TYR A 143 23.35 -19.40 2.10
C TYR A 143 23.90 -19.58 0.70
N ALA A 144 23.18 -20.29 -0.14
CA ALA A 144 23.45 -20.46 -1.57
C ALA A 144 22.21 -20.08 -2.39
N ALA A 145 22.29 -19.02 -3.19
CA ALA A 145 21.26 -18.59 -4.09
C ALA A 145 21.53 -19.08 -5.51
N GLN A 146 20.62 -19.84 -6.08
CA GLN A 146 20.65 -20.24 -7.50
C GLN A 146 19.94 -19.14 -8.28
N ILE A 147 20.63 -18.55 -9.23
CA ILE A 147 20.10 -17.48 -10.07
C ILE A 147 20.18 -17.87 -11.54
N GLU A 148 19.26 -17.31 -12.31
CA GLU A 148 19.21 -17.43 -13.77
C GLU A 148 19.37 -16.04 -14.38
N THR A 149 20.25 -15.94 -15.36
CA THR A 149 20.57 -14.73 -16.13
C THR A 149 20.56 -15.08 -17.62
N GLU A 150 20.68 -14.08 -18.49
CA GLU A 150 20.85 -14.32 -19.94
C GLU A 150 22.08 -15.18 -20.27
N ALA A 151 23.13 -15.12 -19.45
CA ALA A 151 24.34 -15.91 -19.62
C ALA A 151 24.21 -17.37 -19.11
N GLY A 152 23.10 -17.71 -18.45
CA GLY A 152 22.84 -19.02 -17.88
C GLY A 152 22.63 -19.03 -16.38
N ARG A 153 22.79 -20.22 -15.78
CA ARG A 153 22.56 -20.45 -14.34
C ARG A 153 23.88 -20.39 -13.57
N GLU A 154 23.84 -19.74 -12.43
CA GLU A 154 24.97 -19.71 -11.50
C GLU A 154 24.49 -19.82 -10.05
N THR A 155 25.42 -20.11 -9.14
CA THR A 155 25.17 -20.18 -7.70
C THR A 155 26.03 -19.16 -6.97
N LEU A 156 25.40 -18.24 -6.29
CA LEU A 156 26.04 -17.24 -5.42
C LEU A 156 26.00 -17.72 -3.97
N ARG A 157 27.12 -17.57 -3.26
CA ARG A 157 27.23 -17.87 -1.83
C ARG A 157 27.23 -16.59 -1.02
N ALA A 158 26.54 -16.58 0.12
CA ALA A 158 26.47 -15.43 1.00
C ALA A 158 26.53 -15.86 2.48
N ASP A 159 27.13 -15.01 3.32
CA ASP A 159 27.11 -15.15 4.78
C ASP A 159 25.79 -14.65 5.36
N ALA A 160 25.18 -13.66 4.70
CA ALA A 160 23.85 -13.12 5.03
C ALA A 160 23.03 -12.86 3.77
N VAL A 161 21.71 -13.04 3.89
CA VAL A 161 20.74 -12.78 2.82
C VAL A 161 19.61 -11.90 3.35
N ILE A 162 19.30 -10.83 2.62
CA ILE A 162 18.14 -9.99 2.90
C ILE A 162 17.11 -10.18 1.78
N CYS A 163 15.97 -10.77 2.13
CA CYS A 163 14.85 -10.97 1.22
C CYS A 163 13.98 -9.70 1.18
N ALA A 164 14.14 -8.92 0.11
CA ALA A 164 13.45 -7.65 -0.16
C ALA A 164 12.64 -7.70 -1.46
N MET A 165 12.10 -8.87 -1.80
CA MET A 165 11.49 -9.15 -3.11
C MET A 165 10.03 -8.68 -3.22
N GLY A 166 9.51 -8.01 -2.17
CA GLY A 166 8.14 -7.51 -2.13
C GLY A 166 7.10 -8.62 -1.95
N GLY A 167 5.86 -8.32 -2.28
CA GLY A 167 4.72 -9.24 -2.23
C GLY A 167 4.20 -9.58 -3.63
N ASP A 168 2.86 -9.73 -3.74
CA ASP A 168 2.18 -10.08 -4.98
C ASP A 168 1.57 -8.86 -5.71
N ALA A 169 1.43 -7.72 -5.01
CA ALA A 169 0.80 -6.52 -5.58
C ALA A 169 1.68 -5.83 -6.64
N GLY A 170 1.07 -5.53 -7.79
CA GLY A 170 1.72 -4.85 -8.89
C GLY A 170 2.66 -5.75 -9.71
N PRO A 171 2.20 -6.91 -10.23
CA PRO A 171 3.04 -7.83 -11.01
C PRO A 171 3.69 -7.18 -12.23
N GLN A 172 3.09 -6.11 -12.77
CA GLN A 172 3.67 -5.31 -13.86
C GLN A 172 5.00 -4.62 -13.47
N PHE A 173 5.30 -4.51 -12.17
CA PHE A 173 6.56 -3.99 -11.66
C PHE A 173 7.60 -5.10 -11.40
N GLY A 174 7.25 -6.35 -11.68
CA GLY A 174 8.16 -7.48 -11.57
C GLY A 174 8.03 -8.26 -10.26
N THR A 175 7.03 -8.01 -9.42
CA THR A 175 6.74 -8.88 -8.27
C THR A 175 6.10 -10.18 -8.74
N ASP A 176 6.41 -11.28 -8.06
CA ASP A 176 5.89 -12.62 -8.38
C ASP A 176 5.61 -13.47 -7.13
N GLY A 177 5.68 -12.87 -5.96
CA GLY A 177 5.47 -13.55 -4.68
C GLY A 177 6.58 -14.54 -4.31
N PHE A 178 7.76 -14.48 -4.92
CA PHE A 178 8.86 -15.38 -4.55
C PHE A 178 9.24 -15.21 -3.07
N GLY A 179 9.34 -13.98 -2.56
CA GLY A 179 9.72 -13.71 -1.18
C GLY A 179 8.77 -14.34 -0.16
N THR A 180 7.45 -14.25 -0.38
CA THR A 180 6.43 -14.85 0.49
C THR A 180 6.44 -16.38 0.40
N ARG A 181 6.57 -16.94 -0.81
CA ARG A 181 6.72 -18.39 -0.98
C ARG A 181 8.00 -18.91 -0.33
N PHE A 182 9.11 -18.20 -0.48
CA PHE A 182 10.38 -18.58 0.14
C PHE A 182 10.31 -18.54 1.67
N ALA A 183 9.68 -17.52 2.25
CA ALA A 183 9.46 -17.44 3.69
C ALA A 183 8.67 -18.66 4.22
N ALA A 184 7.61 -19.07 3.49
CA ALA A 184 6.85 -20.27 3.81
C ALA A 184 7.70 -21.55 3.69
N GLN A 185 8.54 -21.68 2.65
CA GLN A 185 9.47 -22.82 2.48
C GLN A 185 10.49 -22.92 3.62
N CYS A 186 10.90 -21.78 4.19
CA CYS A 186 11.75 -21.74 5.40
C CYS A 186 11.02 -22.13 6.69
N GLY A 187 9.74 -22.48 6.61
CA GLY A 187 8.91 -22.83 7.78
C GLY A 187 8.25 -21.65 8.47
N GLY A 188 8.30 -20.45 7.87
CA GLY A 188 7.64 -19.25 8.40
C GLY A 188 6.12 -19.36 8.31
N ARG A 189 5.44 -18.96 9.38
CA ARG A 189 3.97 -18.90 9.41
C ARG A 189 3.52 -17.70 8.58
N MET A 190 2.53 -17.92 7.72
CA MET A 190 2.05 -16.94 6.76
C MET A 190 0.63 -16.50 7.07
N ALA A 191 0.38 -15.21 7.10
CA ALA A 191 -0.97 -14.65 7.03
C ALA A 191 -1.49 -14.78 5.58
N PRO A 192 -2.78 -15.08 5.38
CA PRO A 192 -3.36 -15.18 4.03
C PRO A 192 -3.11 -13.90 3.23
N LEU A 193 -2.62 -14.06 2.00
CA LEU A 193 -2.35 -12.94 1.10
C LEU A 193 -3.65 -12.40 0.49
N TYR A 194 -3.76 -11.09 0.37
CA TYR A 194 -4.88 -10.43 -0.29
C TYR A 194 -4.47 -9.11 -0.94
N PRO A 195 -5.14 -8.71 -2.04
CA PRO A 195 -4.93 -7.40 -2.65
C PRO A 195 -5.36 -6.30 -1.67
N CYS A 196 -4.41 -5.45 -1.25
CA CYS A 196 -4.64 -4.35 -0.31
C CYS A 196 -4.43 -3.01 -1.00
N LEU A 197 -5.10 -1.97 -0.53
CA LEU A 197 -5.14 -0.65 -1.17
C LEU A 197 -5.51 -0.75 -2.66
N THR A 198 -6.65 -1.34 -2.92
CA THR A 198 -7.17 -1.57 -4.28
C THR A 198 -8.60 -1.03 -4.43
N ALA A 199 -9.03 -0.86 -5.67
CA ALA A 199 -10.43 -0.55 -5.97
C ALA A 199 -11.34 -1.73 -5.57
N LEU A 200 -12.62 -1.45 -5.37
CA LEU A 200 -13.64 -2.45 -5.02
C LEU A 200 -14.60 -2.67 -6.18
N GLN A 201 -14.79 -3.91 -6.57
CA GLN A 201 -15.88 -4.33 -7.43
C GLN A 201 -17.17 -4.37 -6.62
N CYS A 202 -18.29 -4.05 -7.25
CA CYS A 202 -19.64 -4.13 -6.67
C CYS A 202 -20.50 -5.13 -7.44
N ALA A 203 -21.44 -5.81 -6.77
CA ALA A 203 -22.39 -6.69 -7.45
C ALA A 203 -23.23 -5.95 -8.50
N HIS A 204 -23.61 -4.70 -8.20
CA HIS A 204 -24.40 -3.84 -9.09
C HIS A 204 -23.69 -2.50 -9.31
N PRO A 205 -22.65 -2.45 -10.18
CA PRO A 205 -21.93 -1.22 -10.45
C PRO A 205 -22.78 -0.21 -11.22
N ARG A 206 -22.61 1.07 -10.90
CA ARG A 206 -23.31 2.16 -11.61
C ARG A 206 -22.52 2.54 -12.86
N LYS A 207 -22.46 1.65 -13.88
CA LYS A 207 -21.66 1.82 -15.11
C LYS A 207 -21.76 3.22 -15.76
N PRO A 208 -22.94 3.87 -15.85
CA PRO A 208 -23.05 5.22 -16.43
C PRO A 208 -22.23 6.29 -15.68
N LEU A 209 -21.81 6.02 -14.43
CA LEU A 209 -21.00 6.92 -13.62
C LEU A 209 -19.49 6.73 -13.82
N ALA A 210 -19.06 5.77 -14.63
CA ALA A 210 -17.64 5.51 -14.85
C ALA A 210 -16.89 6.80 -15.23
N GLY A 211 -15.75 7.04 -14.52
CA GLY A 211 -14.94 8.25 -14.66
C GLY A 211 -15.39 9.44 -13.82
N ILE A 212 -16.59 9.43 -13.25
CA ILE A 212 -17.06 10.51 -12.36
C ILE A 212 -16.35 10.41 -11.01
N ARG A 213 -16.01 11.57 -10.45
CA ARG A 213 -15.44 11.72 -9.13
C ARG A 213 -16.33 12.58 -8.26
N ALA A 214 -16.43 12.24 -6.97
CA ALA A 214 -17.19 13.01 -5.99
C ALA A 214 -16.45 12.99 -4.65
N LYS A 215 -16.41 14.14 -3.97
CA LYS A 215 -15.95 14.21 -2.58
C LYS A 215 -17.07 13.77 -1.64
N GLY A 216 -16.71 13.05 -0.58
CA GLY A 216 -17.68 12.61 0.42
C GLY A 216 -17.01 11.81 1.54
N CYS A 217 -17.83 11.16 2.35
CA CYS A 217 -17.41 10.20 3.35
C CYS A 217 -17.81 8.80 2.89
N ALA A 218 -16.85 7.89 2.78
CA ALA A 218 -17.08 6.48 2.54
C ALA A 218 -17.02 5.72 3.86
N SER A 219 -18.07 4.97 4.19
CA SER A 219 -18.12 4.11 5.39
C SER A 219 -18.15 2.65 4.97
N LEU A 220 -17.26 1.84 5.52
CA LEU A 220 -17.32 0.38 5.41
C LEU A 220 -18.19 -0.18 6.53
N LEU A 221 -19.20 -0.94 6.17
CA LEU A 221 -20.12 -1.60 7.11
C LEU A 221 -20.07 -3.11 6.93
N ASP A 222 -20.39 -3.84 8.01
CA ASP A 222 -20.85 -5.22 7.87
C ASP A 222 -22.35 -5.21 7.57
N GLY A 223 -22.72 -5.67 6.39
CA GLY A 223 -24.13 -5.76 5.97
C GLY A 223 -24.95 -6.82 6.74
N ALA A 224 -24.32 -7.63 7.59
CA ALA A 224 -25.00 -8.62 8.42
C ALA A 224 -25.71 -7.97 9.64
N ASP A 225 -25.07 -6.95 10.25
CA ASP A 225 -25.55 -6.28 11.47
C ASP A 225 -25.61 -4.74 11.33
N GLY A 226 -25.15 -4.18 10.21
CA GLY A 226 -25.13 -2.74 9.96
C GLY A 226 -24.00 -1.98 10.69
N ARG A 227 -23.09 -2.68 11.39
CA ARG A 227 -22.01 -2.07 12.16
C ARG A 227 -21.02 -1.37 11.23
N VAL A 228 -20.71 -0.12 11.53
CA VAL A 228 -19.66 0.66 10.86
C VAL A 228 -18.29 0.21 11.38
N LEU A 229 -17.44 -0.21 10.46
CA LEU A 229 -16.07 -0.68 10.75
C LEU A 229 -15.04 0.45 10.62
N ALA A 230 -15.21 1.29 9.60
CA ALA A 230 -14.33 2.43 9.36
C ALA A 230 -15.05 3.50 8.53
N ARG A 231 -14.53 4.72 8.61
CA ARG A 231 -14.95 5.87 7.80
C ARG A 231 -13.74 6.59 7.24
N GLU A 232 -13.79 6.90 5.94
CA GLU A 232 -12.73 7.61 5.24
C GLU A 232 -13.32 8.79 4.46
N MET A 233 -12.79 9.98 4.73
CA MET A 233 -13.11 11.19 3.97
C MET A 233 -12.23 11.26 2.73
N GLY A 234 -12.82 11.65 1.59
CA GLY A 234 -12.01 11.82 0.40
C GLY A 234 -12.78 11.84 -0.91
N GLU A 235 -12.04 11.74 -2.00
CA GLU A 235 -12.61 11.62 -3.33
C GLU A 235 -12.88 10.15 -3.65
N VAL A 236 -14.13 9.84 -3.95
CA VAL A 236 -14.56 8.57 -4.52
C VAL A 236 -14.56 8.68 -6.03
N GLN A 237 -14.02 7.70 -6.72
CA GLN A 237 -14.08 7.56 -8.18
C GLN A 237 -15.00 6.40 -8.53
N PHE A 238 -16.02 6.65 -9.32
CA PHE A 238 -16.88 5.60 -9.87
C PHE A 238 -16.18 4.97 -11.08
N THR A 239 -16.25 3.65 -11.18
CA THR A 239 -15.69 2.87 -12.27
C THR A 239 -16.75 1.98 -12.91
N GLU A 240 -16.45 1.37 -14.05
CA GLU A 240 -17.36 0.42 -14.72
C GLU A 240 -17.69 -0.81 -13.87
N TYR A 241 -16.80 -1.17 -12.93
CA TYR A 241 -16.91 -2.35 -12.07
C TYR A 241 -17.25 -2.02 -10.61
N GLY A 242 -17.23 -0.76 -10.19
CA GLY A 242 -17.53 -0.39 -8.81
C GLY A 242 -16.92 0.95 -8.38
N LEU A 243 -16.18 0.95 -7.28
CA LEU A 243 -15.67 2.15 -6.62
C LEU A 243 -14.13 2.13 -6.52
N SER A 244 -13.53 3.31 -6.66
CA SER A 244 -12.11 3.57 -6.48
C SER A 244 -11.91 4.93 -5.79
N GLY A 245 -10.68 5.40 -5.69
CA GLY A 245 -10.29 6.60 -4.95
C GLY A 245 -9.60 6.24 -3.64
N ILE A 246 -8.83 7.19 -3.08
CA ILE A 246 -7.97 6.91 -1.91
C ILE A 246 -8.79 6.40 -0.73
N CYS A 247 -9.94 7.01 -0.42
CA CYS A 247 -10.81 6.59 0.68
C CYS A 247 -11.33 5.14 0.49
N ILE A 248 -11.69 4.74 -0.73
CA ILE A 248 -12.13 3.39 -1.04
C ILE A 248 -10.97 2.39 -0.92
N MET A 249 -9.80 2.76 -1.44
CA MET A 249 -8.61 1.92 -1.37
C MET A 249 -8.17 1.69 0.09
N GLN A 250 -8.27 2.67 0.96
CA GLN A 250 -8.01 2.50 2.40
C GLN A 250 -8.99 1.51 3.03
N LEU A 251 -10.29 1.65 2.75
CA LEU A 251 -11.31 0.70 3.23
C LEU A 251 -11.05 -0.74 2.76
N SER A 252 -10.48 -0.92 1.56
CA SER A 252 -10.16 -2.25 1.04
C SER A 252 -9.15 -3.02 1.89
N GLY A 253 -8.27 -2.33 2.63
CA GLY A 253 -7.32 -2.93 3.56
C GLY A 253 -7.99 -3.69 4.72
N LEU A 254 -9.24 -3.37 5.03
CA LEU A 254 -10.03 -4.06 6.07
C LEU A 254 -10.74 -5.33 5.55
N LEU A 255 -10.63 -5.64 4.26
CA LEU A 255 -11.25 -6.83 3.64
C LEU A 255 -10.33 -8.06 3.68
N ALA A 256 -9.47 -8.16 4.68
CA ALA A 256 -8.58 -9.30 4.86
C ALA A 256 -9.35 -10.62 5.03
N PRO A 257 -8.97 -11.71 4.37
CA PRO A 257 -9.63 -13.01 4.47
C PRO A 257 -9.73 -13.48 5.93
N GLY A 258 -10.92 -13.90 6.34
CA GLY A 258 -11.19 -14.39 7.71
C GLY A 258 -11.24 -13.34 8.81
N ARG A 259 -10.91 -12.07 8.52
CA ARG A 259 -10.93 -10.95 9.49
C ARG A 259 -11.83 -9.79 9.06
N GLY A 260 -12.09 -9.67 7.77
CA GLY A 260 -12.99 -8.66 7.23
C GLY A 260 -14.47 -8.94 7.54
N PRO A 261 -15.36 -7.98 7.19
CA PRO A 261 -16.81 -8.16 7.34
C PRO A 261 -17.31 -9.31 6.47
N LYS A 262 -18.32 -10.04 6.98
CA LYS A 262 -18.92 -11.17 6.24
C LYS A 262 -19.68 -10.70 5.00
N ARG A 263 -20.30 -9.53 5.07
CA ARG A 263 -21.05 -8.89 3.97
C ARG A 263 -20.59 -7.44 3.83
N PRO A 264 -19.46 -7.19 3.16
CA PRO A 264 -18.94 -5.84 3.05
C PRO A 264 -19.91 -4.95 2.25
N VAL A 265 -20.21 -3.79 2.82
CA VAL A 265 -21.02 -2.72 2.21
C VAL A 265 -20.26 -1.42 2.34
N VAL A 266 -20.14 -0.66 1.25
CA VAL A 266 -19.73 0.74 1.31
C VAL A 266 -20.97 1.62 1.23
N ALA A 267 -21.14 2.49 2.22
CA ALA A 267 -22.11 3.56 2.21
C ALA A 267 -21.42 4.89 1.97
N LEU A 268 -21.87 5.63 0.96
CA LEU A 268 -21.33 6.94 0.63
C LEU A 268 -22.25 8.03 1.19
N ASP A 269 -21.67 8.96 1.92
CA ASP A 269 -22.27 10.24 2.28
C ASP A 269 -21.68 11.32 1.35
N LEU A 270 -22.48 11.81 0.41
CA LEU A 270 -22.06 12.83 -0.55
C LEU A 270 -22.15 14.26 0.00
N PHE A 271 -22.72 14.44 1.18
CA PHE A 271 -22.92 15.74 1.85
C PHE A 271 -22.53 15.69 3.32
N PRO A 272 -21.27 15.34 3.66
CA PRO A 272 -20.87 15.09 5.06
C PRO A 272 -20.99 16.33 5.97
N ALA A 273 -21.02 17.53 5.39
CA ALA A 273 -21.17 18.78 6.15
C ALA A 273 -22.62 19.11 6.54
N LEU A 274 -23.61 18.41 5.98
CA LEU A 274 -25.03 18.65 6.26
C LEU A 274 -25.65 17.45 6.97
N SER A 275 -26.55 17.71 7.90
CA SER A 275 -27.46 16.69 8.43
C SER A 275 -28.49 16.27 7.38
N GLU A 276 -29.13 15.15 7.58
CA GLU A 276 -30.21 14.68 6.69
C GLU A 276 -31.38 15.68 6.61
N THR A 277 -31.73 16.31 7.73
CA THR A 277 -32.79 17.32 7.80
C THR A 277 -32.43 18.60 7.03
N GLU A 278 -31.20 19.12 7.21
CA GLU A 278 -30.72 20.28 6.45
C GLU A 278 -30.66 19.99 4.95
N LEU A 279 -30.21 18.79 4.58
CA LEU A 279 -30.16 18.38 3.18
C LEU A 279 -31.54 18.23 2.56
N ALA A 280 -32.50 17.68 3.29
CA ALA A 280 -33.90 17.60 2.84
C ALA A 280 -34.53 18.99 2.64
N ALA A 281 -34.28 19.93 3.54
CA ALA A 281 -34.71 21.32 3.43
C ALA A 281 -34.06 22.02 2.23
N LEU A 282 -32.74 21.83 2.01
CA LEU A 282 -32.06 22.31 0.83
C LEU A 282 -32.70 21.80 -0.46
N PHE A 283 -32.99 20.51 -0.54
CA PHE A 283 -33.61 19.89 -1.71
C PHE A 283 -35.02 20.44 -1.96
N ALA A 284 -35.85 20.61 -0.90
CA ALA A 284 -37.17 21.20 -1.00
C ALA A 284 -37.12 22.66 -1.51
N GLN A 285 -36.13 23.44 -1.09
CA GLN A 285 -35.96 24.83 -1.55
C GLN A 285 -35.53 24.89 -3.04
N ARG A 286 -34.62 23.98 -3.46
CA ARG A 286 -34.01 24.02 -4.80
C ARG A 286 -35.03 23.84 -5.93
N ILE A 287 -36.09 23.05 -5.71
CA ILE A 287 -37.11 22.82 -6.73
C ILE A 287 -37.79 24.12 -7.18
N GLY A 288 -37.97 25.06 -6.27
CA GLY A 288 -38.57 26.36 -6.57
C GLY A 288 -37.63 27.31 -7.34
N LEU A 289 -36.30 27.04 -7.26
CA LEU A 289 -35.30 27.91 -7.87
C LEU A 289 -34.89 27.45 -9.28
N LEU A 290 -34.77 26.15 -9.52
CA LEU A 290 -34.10 25.58 -10.69
C LEU A 290 -35.02 24.83 -11.65
N GLY A 291 -36.30 24.67 -11.32
CA GLY A 291 -37.28 23.95 -12.17
C GLY A 291 -37.44 22.47 -11.80
N SER A 292 -38.15 21.75 -12.68
CA SER A 292 -38.69 20.44 -12.39
C SER A 292 -37.97 19.26 -13.02
N GLU A 293 -37.00 19.54 -13.90
CA GLU A 293 -36.27 18.48 -14.55
C GLU A 293 -35.15 18.00 -13.64
N ALA A 294 -35.01 16.68 -13.49
CA ALA A 294 -33.99 16.07 -12.63
C ALA A 294 -32.56 16.49 -13.01
N ALA A 295 -32.32 16.84 -14.28
CA ALA A 295 -31.03 17.35 -14.73
C ALA A 295 -30.71 18.75 -14.19
N GLU A 296 -31.70 19.65 -14.21
CA GLU A 296 -31.59 21.04 -13.78
C GLU A 296 -31.48 21.13 -12.24
N PHE A 297 -32.20 20.27 -11.54
CA PHE A 297 -32.16 20.20 -10.08
C PHE A 297 -30.74 20.07 -9.50
N TRP A 298 -29.83 19.40 -10.21
CA TRP A 298 -28.47 19.14 -9.74
C TRP A 298 -27.45 20.23 -10.16
N LEU A 299 -27.83 21.21 -10.96
CA LEU A 299 -26.93 22.29 -11.39
C LEU A 299 -26.30 22.99 -10.18
N GLY A 300 -24.98 23.08 -10.16
CA GLY A 300 -24.22 23.70 -9.09
C GLY A 300 -24.18 22.93 -7.76
N LEU A 301 -24.71 21.69 -7.71
CA LEU A 301 -24.69 20.85 -6.51
C LEU A 301 -23.89 19.54 -6.72
N LEU A 302 -24.23 18.78 -7.74
CA LEU A 302 -23.53 17.55 -8.13
C LEU A 302 -23.40 17.47 -9.67
N PRO A 303 -22.42 16.69 -10.18
CA PRO A 303 -22.43 16.33 -11.60
C PRO A 303 -23.78 15.74 -12.01
N ALA A 304 -24.35 16.21 -13.11
CA ALA A 304 -25.72 15.86 -13.51
C ALA A 304 -25.96 14.34 -13.62
N LYS A 305 -24.97 13.56 -14.12
CA LYS A 305 -25.07 12.10 -14.18
C LYS A 305 -25.13 11.47 -12.78
N LEU A 306 -24.33 11.99 -11.84
CA LEU A 306 -24.29 11.51 -10.46
C LEU A 306 -25.63 11.76 -9.76
N GLY A 307 -26.12 12.99 -9.88
CA GLY A 307 -27.41 13.39 -9.31
C GLY A 307 -28.59 12.57 -9.86
N ARG A 308 -28.62 12.32 -11.18
CA ARG A 308 -29.68 11.47 -11.77
C ARG A 308 -29.60 10.03 -11.27
N ALA A 309 -28.41 9.45 -11.10
CA ALA A 309 -28.29 8.10 -10.55
C ALA A 309 -28.77 8.04 -9.09
N LEU A 310 -28.42 9.04 -8.29
CA LEU A 310 -28.87 9.16 -6.91
C LEU A 310 -30.39 9.30 -6.82
N TRP A 311 -30.97 10.10 -7.72
CA TRP A 311 -32.43 10.30 -7.84
C TRP A 311 -33.16 9.00 -8.17
N ALA A 312 -32.65 8.26 -9.15
CA ALA A 312 -33.21 6.96 -9.53
C ALA A 312 -33.11 5.94 -8.39
N ASP A 313 -31.96 5.89 -7.69
CA ASP A 313 -31.75 4.98 -6.56
C ASP A 313 -32.61 5.35 -5.34
N ALA A 314 -32.99 6.62 -5.20
CA ALA A 314 -34.00 7.05 -4.24
C ALA A 314 -35.44 6.62 -4.67
N GLY A 315 -35.61 6.02 -5.86
CA GLY A 315 -36.90 5.59 -6.39
C GLY A 315 -37.88 6.75 -6.61
N LEU A 316 -37.34 7.89 -7.08
CA LEU A 316 -38.14 9.07 -7.38
C LEU A 316 -38.50 9.14 -8.87
N PRO A 317 -39.69 9.64 -9.24
CA PRO A 317 -40.09 9.84 -10.63
C PRO A 317 -39.21 10.93 -11.29
N GLU A 318 -39.01 10.85 -12.60
CA GLU A 318 -38.17 11.81 -13.34
C GLU A 318 -38.69 13.27 -13.25
N ASN A 319 -40.00 13.47 -13.14
CA ASN A 319 -40.56 14.80 -13.00
C ASN A 319 -40.67 15.23 -11.53
N ALA A 320 -39.86 16.18 -11.13
CA ALA A 320 -39.78 16.67 -9.75
C ALA A 320 -40.95 17.51 -9.29
N ARG A 321 -41.74 18.12 -10.21
CA ARG A 321 -42.93 18.93 -9.86
C ARG A 321 -44.06 18.12 -9.22
N ALA A 322 -44.13 16.83 -9.52
CA ALA A 322 -45.12 15.93 -8.98
C ALA A 322 -44.73 15.26 -7.66
N LEU A 323 -43.58 15.63 -7.06
CA LEU A 323 -43.08 14.97 -5.87
C LEU A 323 -43.81 15.42 -4.61
N PRO A 324 -44.26 14.49 -3.76
CA PRO A 324 -44.76 14.81 -2.44
C PRO A 324 -43.65 15.32 -1.53
N ALA A 325 -43.98 16.07 -0.47
CA ALA A 325 -43.01 16.59 0.49
C ALA A 325 -42.14 15.49 1.13
N SER A 326 -42.64 14.25 1.21
CA SER A 326 -41.90 13.08 1.72
C SER A 326 -40.78 12.61 0.80
N ALA A 327 -40.69 13.08 -0.44
CA ALA A 327 -39.62 12.73 -1.37
C ALA A 327 -38.27 13.31 -0.96
N TRP A 328 -38.23 14.50 -0.37
CA TRP A 328 -37.02 15.19 0.00
C TRP A 328 -36.25 14.50 1.14
N PRO A 329 -36.88 14.10 2.26
CA PRO A 329 -36.22 13.25 3.25
C PRO A 329 -35.71 11.93 2.65
N LYS A 330 -36.44 11.28 1.75
CA LYS A 330 -36.01 10.05 1.10
C LYS A 330 -34.76 10.25 0.24
N LEU A 331 -34.73 11.34 -0.56
CA LEU A 331 -33.55 11.69 -1.36
C LEU A 331 -32.36 12.04 -0.48
N ALA A 332 -32.59 12.79 0.61
CA ALA A 332 -31.54 13.15 1.56
C ALA A 332 -30.97 11.92 2.26
N ALA A 333 -31.80 11.01 2.75
CA ALA A 333 -31.37 9.74 3.34
C ALA A 333 -30.53 8.91 2.35
N THR A 334 -30.92 8.85 1.08
CA THR A 334 -30.17 8.15 0.03
C THR A 334 -28.82 8.83 -0.20
N ALA A 335 -28.78 10.16 -0.27
CA ALA A 335 -27.55 10.93 -0.47
C ALA A 335 -26.57 10.85 0.71
N LYS A 336 -27.09 10.67 1.92
CA LYS A 336 -26.32 10.49 3.16
C LYS A 336 -25.85 9.05 3.38
N CYS A 337 -26.50 8.07 2.75
CA CYS A 337 -26.19 6.65 2.92
C CYS A 337 -26.42 5.87 1.61
N TRP A 338 -25.70 6.28 0.55
CA TRP A 338 -25.78 5.60 -0.74
C TRP A 338 -24.99 4.31 -0.74
N ARG A 339 -25.70 3.17 -0.79
CA ARG A 339 -25.13 1.83 -0.52
C ARG A 339 -24.64 1.14 -1.79
N PHE A 340 -23.46 0.50 -1.64
CA PHE A 340 -22.84 -0.37 -2.64
C PHE A 340 -22.50 -1.70 -1.96
N GLU A 341 -23.04 -2.79 -2.51
CA GLU A 341 -23.04 -4.12 -1.90
C GLU A 341 -22.33 -5.15 -2.78
N GLY A 342 -22.07 -6.36 -2.23
CA GLY A 342 -21.36 -7.42 -2.94
C GLY A 342 -19.95 -7.02 -3.30
N LEU A 343 -19.27 -6.38 -2.36
CA LEU A 343 -17.94 -5.82 -2.58
C LEU A 343 -16.87 -6.91 -2.57
N THR A 344 -15.98 -6.85 -3.55
CA THR A 344 -14.77 -7.66 -3.62
C THR A 344 -13.57 -6.80 -4.03
N PRO A 345 -12.40 -6.98 -3.41
CA PRO A 345 -11.19 -6.29 -3.85
C PRO A 345 -10.85 -6.61 -5.30
N CYS A 346 -10.41 -5.62 -6.06
CA CYS A 346 -9.81 -5.85 -7.36
C CYS A 346 -8.50 -6.62 -7.22
N GLY A 347 -8.07 -7.30 -8.32
CA GLY A 347 -6.92 -8.20 -8.29
C GLY A 347 -5.57 -7.50 -8.12
N TRP A 348 -4.52 -8.31 -8.03
CA TRP A 348 -3.13 -7.92 -7.77
C TRP A 348 -2.58 -6.82 -8.68
N LYS A 349 -3.00 -6.77 -9.94
CA LYS A 349 -2.55 -5.76 -10.90
C LYS A 349 -2.95 -4.34 -10.50
N GLN A 350 -4.08 -4.20 -9.81
CA GLN A 350 -4.62 -2.90 -9.36
C GLN A 350 -4.25 -2.58 -7.91
N ALA A 351 -3.86 -3.59 -7.12
CA ALA A 351 -3.46 -3.40 -5.75
C ALA A 351 -2.14 -2.62 -5.64
N GLN A 352 -2.09 -1.66 -4.73
CA GLN A 352 -0.85 -0.92 -4.46
C GLN A 352 0.09 -1.69 -3.55
N THR A 353 -0.46 -2.51 -2.63
CA THR A 353 0.31 -3.30 -1.69
C THR A 353 -0.34 -4.65 -1.43
N THR A 354 0.46 -5.60 -0.95
CA THR A 354 0.04 -6.92 -0.51
C THR A 354 -0.33 -6.85 0.96
N GLY A 355 -1.55 -7.24 1.29
CA GLY A 355 -1.91 -7.55 2.67
C GLY A 355 -1.63 -9.01 2.97
N GLY A 356 -1.35 -9.32 4.23
CA GLY A 356 -0.82 -10.62 4.62
C GLY A 356 0.69 -10.75 4.38
N GLY A 357 1.23 -11.95 4.44
CA GLY A 357 2.66 -12.21 4.31
C GLY A 357 3.23 -12.96 5.50
N LEU A 358 4.54 -12.94 5.67
CA LEU A 358 5.22 -13.54 6.83
C LEU A 358 4.77 -12.82 8.10
N PHE A 359 4.25 -13.57 9.09
CA PHE A 359 3.87 -12.97 10.37
C PHE A 359 5.02 -12.20 11.00
N LEU A 360 4.75 -11.03 11.54
CA LEU A 360 5.76 -10.19 12.19
C LEU A 360 6.38 -10.84 13.44
N ASP A 361 5.69 -11.82 14.02
CA ASP A 361 6.21 -12.61 15.14
C ASP A 361 7.33 -13.58 14.73
N GLU A 362 7.52 -13.84 13.44
CA GLU A 362 8.57 -14.72 12.89
C GLU A 362 9.93 -14.04 12.75
N VAL A 363 10.00 -12.73 12.98
CA VAL A 363 11.26 -11.98 12.89
C VAL A 363 11.64 -11.37 14.23
N GLU A 364 12.95 -11.17 14.42
CA GLU A 364 13.53 -10.43 15.54
C GLU A 364 13.43 -8.91 15.31
N ASP A 365 13.91 -8.09 16.25
CA ASP A 365 13.86 -6.62 16.15
C ASP A 365 14.70 -6.06 15.00
N ASP A 366 15.70 -6.80 14.57
CA ASP A 366 16.55 -6.49 13.43
C ASP A 366 16.07 -7.10 12.11
N PHE A 367 14.83 -7.64 12.09
CA PHE A 367 14.23 -8.33 10.95
C PHE A 367 14.88 -9.65 10.55
N GLN A 368 15.79 -10.19 11.36
CA GLN A 368 16.32 -11.53 11.17
C GLN A 368 15.22 -12.57 11.38
N PHE A 369 15.11 -13.53 10.46
CA PHE A 369 14.16 -14.63 10.58
C PHE A 369 14.57 -15.55 11.73
N LYS A 370 13.63 -15.83 12.63
CA LYS A 370 13.86 -16.64 13.82
C LYS A 370 14.30 -18.05 13.45
N GLY A 371 15.34 -18.52 14.10
CA GLY A 371 15.92 -19.84 13.82
C GLY A 371 16.84 -19.94 12.59
N CYS A 372 16.96 -18.87 11.79
CA CYS A 372 17.81 -18.85 10.60
C CYS A 372 18.81 -17.66 10.65
N PRO A 373 19.91 -17.77 11.39
CA PRO A 373 20.89 -16.70 11.51
C PRO A 373 21.44 -16.23 10.16
N GLY A 374 21.42 -14.92 9.92
CA GLY A 374 21.87 -14.31 8.67
C GLY A 374 20.82 -14.27 7.56
N LEU A 375 19.58 -14.73 7.80
CA LEU A 375 18.43 -14.55 6.88
C LEU A 375 17.50 -13.47 7.43
N TYR A 376 17.18 -12.49 6.59
CA TYR A 376 16.33 -11.35 6.94
C TYR A 376 15.15 -11.24 5.96
N PHE A 377 13.98 -10.85 6.45
CA PHE A 377 12.82 -10.50 5.62
C PHE A 377 12.41 -9.07 5.89
N VAL A 378 12.23 -8.27 4.83
CA VAL A 378 11.94 -6.84 4.94
C VAL A 378 10.84 -6.39 3.98
N GLY A 379 10.29 -5.21 4.24
CA GLY A 379 9.28 -4.57 3.38
C GLY A 379 8.00 -5.37 3.25
N GLU A 380 7.49 -5.48 2.04
CA GLU A 380 6.16 -6.02 1.72
C GLU A 380 6.09 -7.56 1.76
N THR A 381 7.21 -8.26 1.99
CA THR A 381 7.21 -9.71 2.26
C THR A 381 6.58 -10.03 3.63
N LEU A 382 6.63 -9.08 4.55
CA LEU A 382 6.07 -9.16 5.90
C LEU A 382 4.59 -8.81 5.92
N ASP A 383 3.82 -9.40 6.86
CA ASP A 383 2.40 -9.09 7.11
C ASP A 383 2.24 -7.67 7.70
N CYS A 384 2.55 -6.67 6.89
CA CYS A 384 2.51 -5.26 7.26
C CYS A 384 2.20 -4.40 6.03
N ALA A 385 0.92 -4.15 5.78
CA ALA A 385 0.46 -3.23 4.74
C ALA A 385 0.05 -1.90 5.38
N GLY A 386 0.68 -0.81 4.99
CA GLY A 386 0.34 0.53 5.47
C GLY A 386 -0.81 1.16 4.69
N SER A 387 -1.51 2.11 5.28
CA SER A 387 -2.50 2.97 4.61
C SER A 387 -1.89 3.74 3.42
N CYS A 388 -2.73 4.37 2.59
CA CYS A 388 -2.24 5.32 1.59
C CYS A 388 -1.62 6.54 2.29
N GLY A 389 -0.44 7.00 1.83
CA GLY A 389 0.12 8.24 2.35
C GLY A 389 1.52 8.18 2.94
N GLY A 390 2.41 7.29 2.46
CA GLY A 390 3.82 7.21 2.87
C GLY A 390 4.13 6.02 3.78
N TYR A 391 3.16 5.46 4.46
CA TYR A 391 3.33 4.38 5.45
C TYR A 391 4.05 3.14 4.91
N ASN A 392 3.74 2.72 3.68
CA ASN A 392 4.37 1.55 3.05
C ASN A 392 5.85 1.79 2.72
N LEU A 393 6.21 3.00 2.30
CA LEU A 393 7.61 3.34 2.02
C LEU A 393 8.39 3.56 3.31
N HIS A 394 7.81 4.20 4.33
CA HIS A 394 8.38 4.29 5.67
C HIS A 394 8.78 2.91 6.20
N TRP A 395 7.83 1.94 6.18
CA TRP A 395 8.08 0.56 6.57
C TRP A 395 9.16 -0.11 5.73
N ALA A 396 9.10 0.04 4.41
CA ALA A 396 10.05 -0.60 3.50
C ALA A 396 11.48 -0.06 3.69
N PHE A 397 11.64 1.24 3.76
CA PHE A 397 12.95 1.86 3.98
C PHE A 397 13.49 1.53 5.37
N GLY A 398 12.68 1.71 6.42
CA GLY A 398 13.10 1.47 7.80
C GLY A 398 13.51 0.03 8.06
N SER A 399 12.66 -0.94 7.66
CA SER A 399 13.02 -2.36 7.78
C SER A 399 14.27 -2.73 7.00
N GLY A 400 14.43 -2.17 5.79
CA GLY A 400 15.63 -2.35 4.98
C GLY A 400 16.88 -1.80 5.65
N ILE A 401 16.83 -0.56 6.17
CA ILE A 401 17.95 0.08 6.88
C ILE A 401 18.39 -0.77 8.08
N ILE A 402 17.44 -1.22 8.90
CA ILE A 402 17.72 -2.02 10.10
C ILE A 402 18.39 -3.35 9.71
N ALA A 403 17.77 -4.11 8.79
CA ALA A 403 18.30 -5.40 8.34
C ALA A 403 19.68 -5.25 7.68
N GLY A 404 19.88 -4.20 6.88
CA GLY A 404 21.19 -3.90 6.27
C GLY A 404 22.27 -3.67 7.32
N ARG A 405 22.00 -2.84 8.32
CA ARG A 405 22.89 -2.59 9.45
C ARG A 405 23.20 -3.86 10.25
N ALA A 406 22.19 -4.70 10.49
CA ALA A 406 22.33 -5.96 11.22
C ALA A 406 23.16 -6.97 10.44
N ALA A 407 22.86 -7.17 9.17
CA ALA A 407 23.60 -8.09 8.30
C ALA A 407 25.09 -7.74 8.22
N ALA A 408 25.44 -6.45 8.14
CA ALA A 408 26.82 -5.99 8.11
C ALA A 408 27.60 -6.22 9.44
N LYS A 409 26.89 -6.32 10.57
CA LYS A 409 27.45 -6.60 11.90
C LYS A 409 27.57 -8.10 12.19
N LEU A 410 27.00 -8.96 11.35
CA LEU A 410 27.01 -10.41 11.56
C LEU A 410 28.46 -10.91 11.57
N ARG A 411 28.92 -11.39 12.72
CA ARG A 411 30.26 -11.97 12.85
C ARG A 411 30.20 -13.46 12.50
N LYS A 412 31.12 -13.93 11.63
CA LYS A 412 31.33 -15.37 11.49
C LYS A 412 31.68 -15.94 12.86
N LYS A 413 30.91 -16.92 13.37
CA LYS A 413 31.39 -17.69 14.52
C LYS A 413 32.73 -18.31 14.14
N LYS A 414 33.80 -17.92 14.83
CA LYS A 414 35.09 -18.64 14.71
C LYS A 414 34.80 -20.11 15.03
N LYS A 415 35.10 -20.98 14.07
CA LYS A 415 35.07 -22.44 14.27
C LYS A 415 36.07 -22.85 15.35
#